data_3503f090f6c395703145cda6182a25b1
#
_entry.id   3503f090f6c395703145cda6182a25b1
#
_cell.length_a   1.000
_cell.length_b   1.000
_cell.length_c   1.000
_cell.angle_alpha   90.00
_cell.angle_beta   90.00
_cell.angle_gamma   90.00
#
_symmetry.space_group_name_H-M   'P 1'
#
loop_
_entity.id
_entity.type
_entity.pdbx_description
1 polymer ?
#
loop_
_entity_poly.entity_id
_entity_poly.type
_entity_poly.pdbx_seq_one_letter_code
_entity_poly.pdbx_strand_id
1 'polypeptide(L)'
;MCIRDSYRAEETKNEDAFSKDLASLCDVFVNDAFGTAHRAHCSNVGVTKYVDTAVVGYLMQKEIDFLGNAVNNPERPFVAILGGAKVSSKISVIENLIDKVDTLIIGGGMSYTFSKAQGGTVGDSLLEADYCQYALDMLKKAQEKGVKLLLPVDTVIADDFSNEANKKVVKSGEIPDGWQGLDIGPETEKIFCDAVKDAKTVVWNGPMGCFEMPNFAH
;
A
#
# COMPACT_ATOMS: atom_id res chain seq x y z
N MET A 1 -5.07 -16.99 9.43
CA MET A 1 -5.54 -15.59 9.21
C MET A 1 -6.68 -15.33 10.18
N CYS A 2 -6.53 -14.39 11.11
CA CYS A 2 -7.64 -13.98 11.95
C CYS A 2 -8.49 -13.01 11.14
N ILE A 3 -9.58 -13.51 10.57
CA ILE A 3 -10.58 -12.64 9.95
C ILE A 3 -11.40 -12.05 11.08
N ARG A 4 -11.28 -10.76 11.28
CA ARG A 4 -12.17 -10.03 12.16
C ARG A 4 -13.32 -9.52 11.31
N ASP A 5 -14.45 -10.18 11.47
CA ASP A 5 -15.66 -9.82 10.76
C ASP A 5 -16.51 -8.90 11.65
N SER A 6 -16.51 -7.62 11.31
CA SER A 6 -17.40 -6.63 11.94
C SER A 6 -18.69 -6.56 11.13
N TYR A 7 -19.60 -7.50 11.39
CA TYR A 7 -20.87 -7.57 10.65
C TYR A 7 -21.93 -6.60 11.18
N ARG A 8 -21.79 -6.13 12.41
CA ARG A 8 -22.75 -5.22 13.01
C ARG A 8 -22.52 -3.78 12.55
N ALA A 9 -23.57 -3.14 12.08
CA ALA A 9 -23.52 -1.75 11.65
C ALA A 9 -23.11 -0.81 12.79
N GLU A 10 -23.56 -1.08 14.00
CA GLU A 10 -23.26 -0.32 15.21
C GLU A 10 -21.76 -0.30 15.50
N GLU A 11 -21.09 -1.45 15.34
CA GLU A 11 -19.65 -1.58 15.50
C GLU A 11 -18.88 -0.70 14.50
N THR A 12 -19.20 -0.83 13.21
CA THR A 12 -18.47 -0.13 12.14
C THR A 12 -18.75 1.37 12.10
N LYS A 13 -19.91 1.80 12.58
CA LYS A 13 -20.29 3.23 12.68
C LYS A 13 -19.80 3.89 13.97
N ASN A 14 -19.17 3.13 14.86
CA ASN A 14 -18.68 3.62 16.15
C ASN A 14 -19.79 4.22 17.02
N GLU A 15 -20.93 3.51 17.13
CA GLU A 15 -22.09 3.98 17.88
C GLU A 15 -21.83 3.96 19.39
N ASP A 16 -22.18 5.04 20.06
CA ASP A 16 -21.88 5.26 21.49
C ASP A 16 -22.55 4.22 22.41
N ALA A 17 -23.78 3.81 22.12
CA ALA A 17 -24.48 2.80 22.92
C ALA A 17 -23.75 1.47 22.90
N PHE A 18 -23.35 1.01 21.70
CA PHE A 18 -22.59 -0.25 21.56
C PHE A 18 -21.19 -0.15 22.16
N SER A 19 -20.55 1.02 22.06
CA SER A 19 -19.24 1.28 22.69
C SER A 19 -19.31 1.21 24.21
N LYS A 20 -20.40 1.73 24.83
CA LYS A 20 -20.67 1.62 26.27
C LYS A 20 -20.90 0.18 26.72
N ASP A 21 -21.67 -0.58 25.94
CA ASP A 21 -21.93 -1.99 26.23
C ASP A 21 -20.62 -2.79 26.22
N LEU A 22 -19.75 -2.55 25.23
CA LEU A 22 -18.42 -3.18 25.19
C LEU A 22 -17.55 -2.78 26.39
N ALA A 23 -17.53 -1.50 26.74
CA ALA A 23 -16.74 -0.99 27.85
C ALA A 23 -17.21 -1.57 29.21
N SER A 24 -18.50 -1.86 29.36
CA SER A 24 -19.06 -2.45 30.59
C SER A 24 -18.53 -3.86 30.90
N LEU A 25 -17.85 -4.50 29.94
CA LEU A 25 -17.32 -5.86 30.07
C LEU A 25 -15.90 -5.90 30.67
N CYS A 26 -15.25 -4.75 30.86
CA CYS A 26 -13.87 -4.71 31.33
C CYS A 26 -13.54 -3.47 32.14
N ASP A 27 -12.57 -3.58 33.03
CA ASP A 27 -12.00 -2.46 33.79
C ASP A 27 -10.83 -1.81 33.06
N VAL A 28 -10.13 -2.58 32.22
CA VAL A 28 -9.00 -2.14 31.41
C VAL A 28 -9.18 -2.63 29.99
N PHE A 29 -9.06 -1.72 29.04
CA PHE A 29 -9.06 -2.05 27.61
C PHE A 29 -7.63 -2.11 27.05
N VAL A 30 -7.29 -3.22 26.40
CA VAL A 30 -6.00 -3.41 25.73
C VAL A 30 -6.22 -3.58 24.23
N ASN A 31 -5.72 -2.65 23.41
CA ASN A 31 -5.70 -2.81 21.97
C ASN A 31 -4.39 -3.46 21.54
N ASP A 32 -4.46 -4.68 21.03
CA ASP A 32 -3.32 -5.42 20.48
C ASP A 32 -3.56 -5.90 19.04
N ALA A 33 -4.47 -5.22 18.32
CA ALA A 33 -4.91 -5.55 16.98
C ALA A 33 -4.43 -4.51 15.96
N PHE A 34 -3.15 -4.54 15.58
CA PHE A 34 -2.54 -3.59 14.66
C PHE A 34 -3.26 -3.51 13.31
N GLY A 35 -3.63 -4.65 12.72
CA GLY A 35 -4.28 -4.70 11.40
C GLY A 35 -5.62 -3.97 11.32
N THR A 36 -6.28 -3.68 12.44
CA THR A 36 -7.54 -2.92 12.51
C THR A 36 -7.41 -1.56 13.17
N ALA A 37 -6.24 -1.20 13.66
CA ALA A 37 -6.00 0.01 14.43
C ALA A 37 -6.28 1.31 13.66
N HIS A 38 -6.23 1.27 12.33
CA HIS A 38 -6.55 2.40 11.44
C HIS A 38 -8.05 2.69 11.30
N ARG A 39 -8.93 1.84 11.87
CA ARG A 39 -10.39 1.99 11.76
C ARG A 39 -10.97 2.62 13.02
N ALA A 40 -11.92 3.53 12.86
CA ALA A 40 -12.67 4.13 13.97
C ALA A 40 -13.93 3.30 14.29
N HIS A 41 -13.75 2.08 14.81
CA HIS A 41 -14.83 1.18 15.20
C HIS A 41 -15.07 1.23 16.73
N CYS A 42 -16.23 0.73 17.20
CA CYS A 42 -16.52 0.65 18.62
C CYS A 42 -15.43 -0.08 19.40
N SER A 43 -15.01 -1.24 18.91
CA SER A 43 -14.02 -2.09 19.58
C SER A 43 -12.57 -1.60 19.48
N ASN A 44 -12.30 -0.52 18.76
CA ASN A 44 -10.97 0.12 18.69
C ASN A 44 -10.97 1.49 19.37
N VAL A 45 -11.87 2.36 18.93
CA VAL A 45 -11.92 3.77 19.34
C VAL A 45 -13.07 4.04 20.31
N GLY A 46 -14.27 3.51 20.02
CA GLY A 46 -15.45 3.81 20.80
C GLY A 46 -15.31 3.40 22.26
N VAL A 47 -14.85 2.18 22.51
CA VAL A 47 -14.66 1.61 23.85
C VAL A 47 -13.73 2.47 24.72
N THR A 48 -12.71 3.09 24.13
CA THR A 48 -11.74 3.92 24.89
C THR A 48 -12.34 5.16 25.53
N LYS A 49 -13.52 5.61 25.07
CA LYS A 49 -14.22 6.74 25.66
C LYS A 49 -14.90 6.43 27.00
N TYR A 50 -15.10 5.15 27.30
CA TYR A 50 -15.93 4.66 28.41
C TYR A 50 -15.21 3.75 29.39
N VAL A 51 -13.91 3.53 29.21
CA VAL A 51 -13.04 2.85 30.18
C VAL A 51 -12.06 3.85 30.77
N ASP A 52 -11.72 3.69 32.05
CA ASP A 52 -10.79 4.59 32.74
C ASP A 52 -9.35 4.37 32.25
N THR A 53 -9.03 3.16 31.85
CA THR A 53 -7.68 2.78 31.40
C THR A 53 -7.74 2.09 30.04
N ALA A 54 -7.16 2.75 29.04
CA ALA A 54 -6.96 2.18 27.71
C ALA A 54 -5.49 2.19 27.34
N VAL A 55 -4.93 1.04 26.98
CA VAL A 55 -3.50 0.86 26.66
C VAL A 55 -3.34 0.08 25.38
N VAL A 56 -2.12 0.10 24.81
CA VAL A 56 -1.72 -0.78 23.72
C VAL A 56 -1.09 -2.07 24.27
N GLY A 57 -1.29 -3.16 23.56
CA GLY A 57 -0.63 -4.42 23.85
C GLY A 57 0.78 -4.50 23.26
N TYR A 58 1.49 -5.57 23.55
CA TYR A 58 2.89 -5.75 23.12
C TYR A 58 3.06 -5.88 21.60
N LEU A 59 2.07 -6.46 20.90
CA LEU A 59 2.12 -6.52 19.44
C LEU A 59 2.02 -5.13 18.85
N MET A 60 1.06 -4.34 19.30
CA MET A 60 0.91 -2.93 18.88
C MET A 60 2.16 -2.11 19.21
N GLN A 61 2.72 -2.26 20.41
CA GLN A 61 3.94 -1.57 20.82
C GLN A 61 5.10 -1.91 19.88
N LYS A 62 5.27 -3.20 19.56
CA LYS A 62 6.31 -3.65 18.64
C LYS A 62 6.16 -3.05 17.24
N GLU A 63 4.94 -3.03 16.70
CA GLU A 63 4.67 -2.43 15.38
C GLU A 63 4.93 -0.91 15.40
N ILE A 64 4.52 -0.21 16.46
CA ILE A 64 4.77 1.23 16.65
C ILE A 64 6.27 1.51 16.71
N ASP A 65 7.01 0.73 17.50
CA ASP A 65 8.46 0.92 17.66
C ASP A 65 9.21 0.67 16.35
N PHE A 66 8.89 -0.43 15.63
CA PHE A 66 9.55 -0.74 14.38
C PHE A 66 9.18 0.22 13.25
N LEU A 67 7.89 0.41 12.99
CA LEU A 67 7.43 1.29 11.90
C LEU A 67 7.68 2.76 12.22
N GLY A 68 7.45 3.16 13.48
CA GLY A 68 7.69 4.54 13.92
C GLY A 68 9.16 4.92 13.80
N ASN A 69 10.07 4.06 14.24
CA ASN A 69 11.51 4.30 14.11
C ASN A 69 11.96 4.25 12.65
N ALA A 70 11.48 3.26 11.87
CA ALA A 70 11.83 3.14 10.46
C ALA A 70 11.44 4.39 9.65
N VAL A 71 10.31 5.05 9.99
CA VAL A 71 9.82 6.22 9.26
C VAL A 71 10.35 7.54 9.81
N ASN A 72 10.55 7.66 11.14
CA ASN A 72 10.93 8.91 11.77
C ASN A 72 12.44 9.07 11.95
N ASN A 73 13.17 7.98 12.15
CA ASN A 73 14.63 7.96 12.34
C ASN A 73 15.28 6.86 11.50
N PRO A 74 15.11 6.85 10.15
CA PRO A 74 15.65 5.78 9.32
C PRO A 74 17.18 5.80 9.29
N GLU A 75 17.78 4.62 9.26
CA GLU A 75 19.15 4.47 8.77
C GLU A 75 19.12 4.58 7.24
N ARG A 76 20.01 5.43 6.69
CA ARG A 76 20.04 5.68 5.23
C ARG A 76 21.06 4.78 4.53
N PRO A 77 20.82 4.39 3.25
CA PRO A 77 19.69 4.76 2.40
C PRO A 77 18.35 4.15 2.86
N PHE A 78 17.28 4.97 2.84
CA PHE A 78 15.92 4.55 3.15
C PHE A 78 15.10 4.38 1.86
N VAL A 79 14.61 3.16 1.62
CA VAL A 79 13.78 2.80 0.48
C VAL A 79 12.37 2.48 0.95
N ALA A 80 11.38 3.12 0.36
CA ALA A 80 9.98 2.73 0.53
C ALA A 80 9.45 2.07 -0.74
N ILE A 81 8.71 0.97 -0.57
CA ILE A 81 8.06 0.22 -1.65
C ILE A 81 6.56 0.31 -1.43
N LEU A 82 5.86 0.87 -2.40
CA LEU A 82 4.41 0.99 -2.42
C LEU A 82 3.82 0.25 -3.61
N GLY A 83 3.02 -0.76 -3.33
CA GLY A 83 2.25 -1.51 -4.29
C GLY A 83 0.75 -1.46 -4.01
N GLY A 84 0.00 -2.24 -4.76
CA GLY A 84 -1.44 -2.34 -4.63
C GLY A 84 -2.19 -1.76 -5.82
N ALA A 85 -3.53 -1.81 -5.76
CA ALA A 85 -4.38 -1.57 -6.92
C ALA A 85 -4.61 -0.08 -7.25
N LYS A 86 -4.70 0.80 -6.21
CA LYS A 86 -5.25 2.16 -6.37
C LYS A 86 -4.35 3.23 -5.78
N VAL A 87 -4.07 4.27 -6.57
CA VAL A 87 -3.36 5.49 -6.13
C VAL A 87 -4.15 6.21 -5.04
N SER A 88 -5.48 6.34 -5.22
CA SER A 88 -6.37 7.04 -4.29
C SER A 88 -6.26 6.54 -2.85
N SER A 89 -6.03 5.25 -2.67
CA SER A 89 -5.87 4.63 -1.35
C SER A 89 -4.51 4.89 -0.69
N LYS A 90 -3.53 5.42 -1.43
CA LYS A 90 -2.14 5.61 -0.99
C LYS A 90 -1.67 7.06 -0.99
N ILE A 91 -2.54 8.02 -1.34
CA ILE A 91 -2.18 9.45 -1.44
C ILE A 91 -1.45 9.94 -0.20
N SER A 92 -2.06 9.80 0.97
CA SER A 92 -1.46 10.26 2.23
C SER A 92 -0.15 9.54 2.57
N VAL A 93 -0.03 8.27 2.17
CA VAL A 93 1.20 7.49 2.38
C VAL A 93 2.31 8.00 1.47
N ILE A 94 2.02 8.21 0.17
CA ILE A 94 2.99 8.75 -0.80
C ILE A 94 3.47 10.14 -0.34
N GLU A 95 2.54 11.02 0.02
CA GLU A 95 2.85 12.39 0.47
C GLU A 95 3.72 12.43 1.73
N ASN A 96 3.45 11.54 2.68
CA ASN A 96 4.25 11.46 3.91
C ASN A 96 5.62 10.82 3.70
N LEU A 97 5.73 9.83 2.82
CA LEU A 97 6.99 9.11 2.58
C LEU A 97 7.94 9.89 1.68
N ILE A 98 7.43 10.63 0.68
CA ILE A 98 8.27 11.37 -0.28
C ILE A 98 9.18 12.42 0.39
N ASP A 99 8.82 12.87 1.60
CA ASP A 99 9.62 13.80 2.39
C ASP A 99 10.68 13.12 3.26
N LYS A 100 10.66 11.78 3.33
CA LYS A 100 11.46 11.00 4.29
C LYS A 100 12.43 10.02 3.64
N VAL A 101 12.13 9.56 2.43
CA VAL A 101 12.87 8.48 1.76
C VAL A 101 13.94 9.00 0.81
N ASP A 102 14.96 8.18 0.54
CA ASP A 102 15.92 8.41 -0.53
C ASP A 102 15.42 7.85 -1.86
N THR A 103 14.70 6.72 -1.80
CA THR A 103 14.10 6.09 -2.97
C THR A 103 12.66 5.67 -2.66
N LEU A 104 11.75 5.98 -3.57
CA LEU A 104 10.36 5.54 -3.54
C LEU A 104 10.08 4.65 -4.75
N ILE A 105 9.73 3.41 -4.50
CA ILE A 105 9.35 2.43 -5.52
C ILE A 105 7.82 2.36 -5.55
N ILE A 106 7.22 2.55 -6.73
CA ILE A 106 5.79 2.41 -6.95
C ILE A 106 5.56 1.27 -7.95
N GLY A 107 4.78 0.27 -7.52
CA GLY A 107 4.42 -0.89 -8.33
C GLY A 107 2.94 -1.27 -8.18
N GLY A 108 2.59 -2.47 -8.63
CA GLY A 108 1.21 -2.93 -8.63
C GLY A 108 0.30 -2.17 -9.59
N GLY A 109 -1.01 -2.36 -9.48
CA GLY A 109 -2.02 -1.72 -10.34
C GLY A 109 -1.98 -0.20 -10.36
N MET A 110 -1.55 0.41 -9.25
CA MET A 110 -1.41 1.88 -9.17
C MET A 110 -0.36 2.44 -10.14
N SER A 111 0.63 1.66 -10.56
CA SER A 111 1.67 2.08 -11.50
C SER A 111 1.13 2.39 -12.89
N TYR A 112 0.01 1.77 -13.30
CA TYR A 112 -0.63 2.04 -14.60
C TYR A 112 -1.21 3.44 -14.68
N THR A 113 -1.67 4.00 -13.55
CA THR A 113 -2.09 5.42 -13.49
C THR A 113 -0.90 6.35 -13.74
N PHE A 114 0.27 6.04 -13.21
CA PHE A 114 1.50 6.79 -13.50
C PHE A 114 1.94 6.64 -14.97
N SER A 115 1.89 5.42 -15.52
CA SER A 115 2.20 5.18 -16.93
C SER A 115 1.25 5.93 -17.86
N LYS A 116 -0.05 5.93 -17.56
CA LYS A 116 -1.06 6.70 -18.33
C LYS A 116 -0.82 8.20 -18.25
N ALA A 117 -0.51 8.70 -17.07
CA ALA A 117 -0.21 10.12 -16.84
C ALA A 117 0.99 10.59 -17.67
N GLN A 118 1.97 9.72 -17.93
CA GLN A 118 3.14 9.98 -18.77
C GLN A 118 2.85 9.82 -20.28
N GLY A 119 1.60 9.56 -20.68
CA GLY A 119 1.18 9.41 -22.08
C GLY A 119 1.21 7.98 -22.61
N GLY A 120 1.45 6.98 -21.76
CA GLY A 120 1.46 5.58 -22.15
C GLY A 120 0.06 5.00 -22.41
N THR A 121 0.02 3.80 -23.00
CA THR A 121 -1.17 2.96 -23.14
C THR A 121 -1.16 1.89 -22.07
N VAL A 122 -2.31 1.65 -21.45
CA VAL A 122 -2.44 0.71 -20.32
C VAL A 122 -3.46 -0.40 -20.58
N GLY A 123 -4.02 -0.47 -21.81
CA GLY A 123 -5.01 -1.47 -22.20
C GLY A 123 -6.17 -1.51 -21.20
N ASP A 124 -6.56 -2.72 -20.82
CA ASP A 124 -7.65 -3.00 -19.87
C ASP A 124 -7.15 -3.05 -18.40
N SER A 125 -5.93 -2.57 -18.13
CA SER A 125 -5.36 -2.53 -16.78
C SER A 125 -6.14 -1.60 -15.86
N LEU A 126 -6.00 -1.82 -14.56
CA LEU A 126 -6.56 -0.94 -13.54
C LEU A 126 -6.09 0.51 -13.76
N LEU A 127 -7.02 1.43 -13.88
CA LEU A 127 -6.73 2.84 -14.14
C LEU A 127 -7.63 3.73 -13.28
N GLU A 128 -7.02 4.68 -12.59
CA GLU A 128 -7.71 5.79 -11.94
C GLU A 128 -7.42 7.09 -12.71
N ALA A 129 -8.16 7.32 -13.80
CA ALA A 129 -7.92 8.44 -14.73
C ALA A 129 -7.93 9.81 -14.04
N ASP A 130 -8.78 10.01 -13.03
CA ASP A 130 -8.90 11.24 -12.25
C ASP A 130 -7.63 11.54 -11.44
N TYR A 131 -6.76 10.55 -11.22
CA TYR A 131 -5.52 10.69 -10.47
C TYR A 131 -4.27 10.82 -11.35
N CYS A 132 -4.41 10.91 -12.67
CA CYS A 132 -3.27 11.10 -13.57
C CYS A 132 -2.54 12.43 -13.30
N GLN A 133 -3.27 13.52 -13.02
CA GLN A 133 -2.64 14.79 -12.66
C GLN A 133 -1.88 14.69 -11.34
N TYR A 134 -2.45 14.03 -10.34
CA TYR A 134 -1.78 13.77 -9.07
C TYR A 134 -0.48 12.96 -9.27
N ALA A 135 -0.50 11.94 -10.14
CA ALA A 135 0.68 11.15 -10.45
C ALA A 135 1.82 12.01 -11.05
N LEU A 136 1.49 12.92 -11.98
CA LEU A 136 2.47 13.88 -12.54
C LEU A 136 3.03 14.82 -11.46
N ASP A 137 2.17 15.33 -10.58
CA ASP A 137 2.59 16.22 -9.50
C ASP A 137 3.54 15.52 -8.53
N MET A 138 3.30 14.23 -8.25
CA MET A 138 4.19 13.41 -7.40
C MET A 138 5.53 13.13 -8.06
N LEU A 139 5.56 12.87 -9.37
CA LEU A 139 6.83 12.73 -10.11
C LEU A 139 7.66 14.01 -10.03
N LYS A 140 7.02 15.15 -10.25
CA LYS A 140 7.67 16.47 -10.13
C LYS A 140 8.16 16.74 -8.73
N LYS A 141 7.33 16.50 -7.72
CA LYS A 141 7.68 16.66 -6.30
C LYS A 141 8.88 15.79 -5.90
N ALA A 142 8.92 14.53 -6.35
CA ALA A 142 10.05 13.65 -6.11
C ALA A 142 11.35 14.24 -6.70
N GLN A 143 11.30 14.73 -7.94
CA GLN A 143 12.44 15.35 -8.61
C GLN A 143 12.92 16.61 -7.85
N GLU A 144 11.99 17.49 -7.44
CA GLU A 144 12.30 18.72 -6.69
C GLU A 144 12.95 18.42 -5.34
N LYS A 145 12.58 17.30 -4.71
CA LYS A 145 13.14 16.86 -3.42
C LYS A 145 14.38 15.98 -3.53
N GLY A 146 14.81 15.65 -4.75
CA GLY A 146 15.95 14.74 -4.98
C GLY A 146 15.67 13.29 -4.59
N VAL A 147 14.38 12.89 -4.49
CA VAL A 147 13.97 11.52 -4.21
C VAL A 147 13.97 10.72 -5.51
N LYS A 148 14.62 9.57 -5.51
CA LYS A 148 14.62 8.64 -6.64
C LYS A 148 13.27 7.90 -6.69
N LEU A 149 12.32 8.37 -7.51
CA LEU A 149 11.05 7.68 -7.72
C LEU A 149 11.21 6.67 -8.86
N LEU A 150 11.00 5.38 -8.56
CA LEU A 150 11.10 4.28 -9.51
C LEU A 150 9.71 3.75 -9.85
N LEU A 151 9.46 3.63 -11.15
CA LEU A 151 8.27 3.02 -11.74
C LEU A 151 8.69 1.77 -12.53
N PRO A 152 7.77 0.83 -12.77
CA PRO A 152 8.03 -0.30 -13.67
C PRO A 152 8.42 0.18 -15.08
N VAL A 153 9.45 -0.43 -15.65
CA VAL A 153 9.90 -0.19 -17.03
C VAL A 153 9.35 -1.23 -17.99
N ASP A 154 9.03 -2.40 -17.49
CA ASP A 154 8.34 -3.47 -18.20
C ASP A 154 7.28 -4.13 -17.33
N THR A 155 6.31 -4.81 -17.96
CA THR A 155 5.12 -5.35 -17.34
C THR A 155 4.78 -6.70 -17.93
N VAL A 156 4.47 -7.66 -17.07
CA VAL A 156 3.84 -8.92 -17.46
C VAL A 156 2.36 -8.67 -17.66
N ILE A 157 1.89 -8.83 -18.90
CA ILE A 157 0.49 -8.64 -19.28
C ILE A 157 -0.18 -9.95 -19.62
N ALA A 158 -1.49 -10.01 -19.42
CA ALA A 158 -2.33 -11.15 -19.73
C ALA A 158 -3.59 -10.73 -20.51
N ASP A 159 -4.14 -11.65 -21.27
CA ASP A 159 -5.38 -11.47 -22.04
C ASP A 159 -6.64 -11.76 -21.23
N ASP A 160 -6.49 -12.28 -19.99
CA ASP A 160 -7.59 -12.50 -19.04
C ASP A 160 -7.06 -12.40 -17.60
N PHE A 161 -7.95 -12.16 -16.63
CA PHE A 161 -7.62 -12.19 -15.20
C PHE A 161 -7.68 -13.62 -14.66
N SER A 162 -6.71 -14.45 -15.06
CA SER A 162 -6.62 -15.86 -14.72
C SER A 162 -5.18 -16.31 -14.65
N ASN A 163 -4.86 -17.24 -13.73
CA ASN A 163 -3.53 -17.83 -13.65
C ASN A 163 -3.11 -18.52 -14.95
N GLU A 164 -4.07 -19.08 -15.70
CA GLU A 164 -3.82 -19.82 -16.96
C GLU A 164 -3.95 -18.94 -18.22
N ALA A 165 -4.10 -17.63 -18.06
CA ALA A 165 -4.17 -16.70 -19.18
C ALA A 165 -2.87 -16.69 -20.01
N ASN A 166 -3.00 -16.39 -21.31
CA ASN A 166 -1.82 -16.13 -22.12
C ASN A 166 -1.09 -14.89 -21.59
N LYS A 167 0.22 -15.00 -21.41
CA LYS A 167 1.02 -13.90 -20.87
C LYS A 167 2.20 -13.55 -21.78
N LYS A 168 2.58 -12.29 -21.73
CA LYS A 168 3.81 -11.79 -22.38
C LYS A 168 4.33 -10.57 -21.63
N VAL A 169 5.59 -10.24 -21.87
CA VAL A 169 6.22 -9.03 -21.33
C VAL A 169 6.17 -7.93 -22.38
N VAL A 170 5.80 -6.73 -21.97
CA VAL A 170 5.83 -5.51 -22.79
C VAL A 170 6.49 -4.40 -22.01
N LYS A 171 6.91 -3.31 -22.67
CA LYS A 171 7.35 -2.11 -21.98
C LYS A 171 6.17 -1.49 -21.23
N SER A 172 6.44 -0.96 -20.05
CA SER A 172 5.43 -0.22 -19.30
C SER A 172 4.95 0.97 -20.11
N GLY A 173 3.62 1.14 -20.18
CA GLY A 173 3.01 2.17 -21.03
C GLY A 173 2.82 1.78 -22.51
N GLU A 174 3.08 0.52 -22.88
CA GLU A 174 2.82 -0.03 -24.22
C GLU A 174 1.86 -1.23 -24.16
N ILE A 175 0.92 -1.23 -23.24
CA ILE A 175 -0.07 -2.31 -23.08
C ILE A 175 -1.17 -2.11 -24.14
N PRO A 176 -1.40 -3.08 -25.04
CA PRO A 176 -2.44 -2.98 -26.05
C PRO A 176 -3.84 -3.23 -25.49
N ASP A 177 -4.88 -2.80 -26.19
CA ASP A 177 -6.27 -3.10 -25.89
C ASP A 177 -6.50 -4.61 -25.86
N GLY A 178 -7.39 -5.07 -24.97
CA GLY A 178 -7.66 -6.49 -24.73
C GLY A 178 -6.58 -7.19 -23.88
N TRP A 179 -5.60 -6.46 -23.37
CA TRP A 179 -4.59 -6.97 -22.44
C TRP A 179 -4.54 -6.11 -21.18
N GLN A 180 -4.23 -6.74 -20.06
CA GLN A 180 -4.09 -6.07 -18.76
C GLN A 180 -2.78 -6.44 -18.09
N GLY A 181 -2.17 -5.50 -17.38
CA GLY A 181 -0.98 -5.76 -16.60
C GLY A 181 -1.32 -6.49 -15.30
N LEU A 182 -0.60 -7.55 -15.01
CA LEU A 182 -0.80 -8.36 -13.80
C LEU A 182 0.43 -8.42 -12.89
N ASP A 183 1.63 -8.15 -13.41
CA ASP A 183 2.85 -8.12 -12.61
C ASP A 183 3.91 -7.21 -13.23
N ILE A 184 4.96 -6.92 -12.48
CA ILE A 184 6.17 -6.27 -13.00
C ILE A 184 6.92 -7.24 -13.93
N GLY A 185 7.66 -6.69 -14.89
CA GLY A 185 8.50 -7.50 -15.76
C GLY A 185 9.91 -7.73 -15.19
N PRO A 186 10.71 -8.62 -15.81
CA PRO A 186 12.03 -9.03 -15.31
C PRO A 186 13.07 -7.91 -15.28
N GLU A 187 12.95 -6.90 -16.14
CA GLU A 187 13.83 -5.73 -16.10
C GLU A 187 13.50 -4.83 -14.89
N THR A 188 12.22 -4.64 -14.62
CA THR A 188 11.74 -3.92 -13.44
C THR A 188 12.16 -4.62 -12.16
N GLU A 189 12.01 -5.95 -12.09
CA GLU A 189 12.43 -6.74 -10.93
C GLU A 189 13.91 -6.48 -10.62
N LYS A 190 14.77 -6.57 -11.63
CA LYS A 190 16.20 -6.29 -11.46
C LYS A 190 16.47 -4.88 -10.94
N ILE A 191 15.81 -3.86 -11.51
CA ILE A 191 15.99 -2.46 -11.09
C ILE A 191 15.53 -2.28 -9.65
N PHE A 192 14.41 -2.88 -9.25
CA PHE A 192 13.89 -2.77 -7.89
C PHE A 192 14.76 -3.53 -6.89
N CYS A 193 15.23 -4.73 -7.23
CA CYS A 193 16.19 -5.48 -6.42
C CYS A 193 17.50 -4.72 -6.23
N ASP A 194 18.05 -4.11 -7.28
CA ASP A 194 19.25 -3.29 -7.18
C ASP A 194 19.06 -2.07 -6.29
N ALA A 195 17.85 -1.47 -6.33
CA ALA A 195 17.53 -0.29 -5.50
C ALA A 195 17.44 -0.60 -4.00
N VAL A 196 17.05 -1.83 -3.63
CA VAL A 196 16.93 -2.24 -2.21
C VAL A 196 18.19 -2.89 -1.66
N LYS A 197 19.11 -3.35 -2.52
CA LYS A 197 20.29 -4.13 -2.14
C LYS A 197 21.17 -3.47 -1.09
N ASP A 198 21.39 -2.17 -1.21
CA ASP A 198 22.25 -1.40 -0.32
C ASP A 198 21.45 -0.57 0.70
N ALA A 199 20.13 -0.71 0.73
CA ALA A 199 19.28 -0.02 1.67
C ALA A 199 19.55 -0.48 3.11
N LYS A 200 19.55 0.49 4.05
CA LYS A 200 19.64 0.21 5.48
C LYS A 200 18.26 0.12 6.12
N THR A 201 17.32 0.88 5.59
CA THR A 201 15.93 0.82 6.01
C THR A 201 15.05 0.54 4.78
N VAL A 202 14.15 -0.45 4.89
CA VAL A 202 13.15 -0.74 3.87
C VAL A 202 11.77 -0.82 4.53
N VAL A 203 10.81 -0.07 3.99
CA VAL A 203 9.40 -0.19 4.34
C VAL A 203 8.64 -0.61 3.10
N TRP A 204 7.93 -1.73 3.18
CA TRP A 204 7.17 -2.29 2.07
C TRP A 204 5.69 -2.41 2.41
N ASN A 205 4.83 -1.80 1.59
CA ASN A 205 3.38 -1.87 1.73
C ASN A 205 2.70 -2.15 0.38
N GLY A 206 2.07 -3.30 0.27
CA GLY A 206 1.31 -3.75 -0.90
C GLY A 206 2.13 -4.53 -1.94
N PRO A 207 1.47 -5.40 -2.72
CA PRO A 207 2.13 -6.27 -3.70
C PRO A 207 2.50 -5.53 -4.98
N MET A 208 3.47 -6.09 -5.70
CA MET A 208 3.90 -5.60 -7.01
C MET A 208 3.06 -6.15 -8.16
N GLY A 209 2.45 -7.31 -7.97
CA GLY A 209 1.61 -8.01 -8.94
C GLY A 209 0.48 -8.81 -8.28
N CYS A 210 -0.18 -9.64 -9.05
CA CYS A 210 -1.24 -10.54 -8.61
C CYS A 210 -0.65 -11.81 -7.97
N PHE A 211 0.01 -11.64 -6.82
CA PHE A 211 0.77 -12.70 -6.14
C PHE A 211 -0.05 -13.94 -5.75
N GLU A 212 -1.38 -13.85 -5.74
CA GLU A 212 -2.30 -14.99 -5.55
C GLU A 212 -2.28 -15.95 -6.74
N MET A 213 -1.79 -15.49 -7.89
CA MET A 213 -1.64 -16.27 -9.11
C MET A 213 -0.16 -16.65 -9.31
N PRO A 214 0.25 -17.92 -9.12
CA PRO A 214 1.66 -18.33 -9.20
C PRO A 214 2.37 -17.92 -10.49
N ASN A 215 1.66 -17.79 -11.61
CA ASN A 215 2.21 -17.34 -12.88
C ASN A 215 2.50 -15.83 -12.93
N PHE A 216 2.07 -15.05 -11.93
CA PHE A 216 2.20 -13.58 -11.81
C PHE A 216 2.70 -13.16 -10.41
N ALA A 217 3.49 -14.03 -9.76
CA ALA A 217 4.03 -13.84 -8.43
C ALA A 217 5.57 -13.92 -8.46
N HIS A 218 6.19 -12.98 -9.15
CA HIS A 218 7.64 -12.88 -9.28
C HIS A 218 8.27 -11.87 -8.33
#